data_feead6a3d5748844e64e3887755f4784
#
_entry.id   feead6a3d5748844e64e3887755f4784
#
_cell.length_a   1.000
_cell.length_b   1.000
_cell.length_c   1.000
_cell.angle_alpha   90.00
_cell.angle_beta   90.00
_cell.angle_gamma   90.00
#
_symmetry.space_group_name_H-M   'P 1'
#
loop_
_entity.id
_entity.type
_entity.pdbx_description
1 polymer ?
#
loop_
_entity_poly.entity_id
_entity_poly.type
_entity_poly.pdbx_seq_one_letter_code
_entity_poly.pdbx_strand_id
1 'polypeptide(L)'
;KNNFLYTIKKMKIFDCTTYYKEDLMLEVRFNILNKYVDRFVVAESTYSHSGEKKKLNFDINKFSKFKKKIIYIKIENEPKNLIYSIKDKSHFEEEANKRMNSIKRINHQRDNLIQGLKEANDEDYIMYSDNDEIPDLSNIDFNNIKNKIIIFKQKLYYYKFNLFFERISWYGTKACKKKNLRTFSWLRDIKSKKYPIYRIDNILSKTKYSNVKIINDGGWHFSQVKTPEDIELKLLNGEQHAEFKRTGKNLEYIRGLVER
;
A
#
# COMPACT_ATOMS: atom_id res chain seq x y z
N LYS A 1 -39.48 -12.68 29.36
CA LYS A 1 -39.20 -11.86 28.15
C LYS A 1 -37.71 -11.52 28.21
N ASN A 2 -36.90 -12.28 27.53
CA ASN A 2 -35.45 -12.02 27.36
C ASN A 2 -35.29 -10.92 26.33
N ASN A 3 -35.04 -9.70 26.77
CA ASN A 3 -34.56 -8.63 25.91
C ASN A 3 -33.09 -8.92 25.53
N PHE A 4 -32.86 -9.60 24.42
CA PHE A 4 -31.58 -9.60 23.76
C PHE A 4 -31.35 -8.19 23.18
N LEU A 5 -30.70 -7.34 23.96
CA LEU A 5 -30.10 -6.10 23.43
C LEU A 5 -29.00 -6.51 22.45
N TYR A 6 -29.35 -6.56 21.17
CA TYR A 6 -28.37 -6.60 20.07
C TYR A 6 -27.61 -5.28 20.15
N THR A 7 -26.49 -5.28 20.85
CA THR A 7 -25.52 -4.18 20.74
C THR A 7 -25.04 -4.16 19.28
N ILE A 8 -25.58 -3.23 18.51
CA ILE A 8 -25.09 -3.01 17.13
C ILE A 8 -23.61 -2.68 17.24
N LYS A 9 -22.75 -3.65 16.96
CA LYS A 9 -21.29 -3.48 17.03
C LYS A 9 -20.89 -2.44 15.99
N LYS A 10 -20.40 -1.30 16.45
CA LYS A 10 -19.95 -0.22 15.57
C LYS A 10 -18.93 -0.77 14.57
N MET A 11 -19.16 -0.55 13.29
CA MET A 11 -18.23 -0.87 12.20
C MET A 11 -16.90 -0.17 12.46
N LYS A 12 -15.80 -0.92 12.31
CA LYS A 12 -14.43 -0.43 12.44
C LYS A 12 -13.77 -0.21 11.08
N ILE A 13 -12.76 0.66 11.07
CA ILE A 13 -11.92 0.92 9.91
C ILE A 13 -10.49 0.56 10.26
N PHE A 14 -9.90 -0.31 9.45
CA PHE A 14 -8.51 -0.73 9.53
C PHE A 14 -7.74 -0.10 8.39
N ASP A 15 -6.71 0.68 8.70
CA ASP A 15 -5.79 1.26 7.76
C ASP A 15 -4.51 0.43 7.70
N CYS A 16 -4.25 -0.22 6.56
CA CYS A 16 -3.18 -1.19 6.40
C CYS A 16 -2.15 -0.68 5.41
N THR A 17 -0.87 -0.70 5.80
CA THR A 17 0.23 -0.24 4.96
C THR A 17 1.50 -1.07 5.19
N THR A 18 2.40 -1.03 4.22
CA THR A 18 3.75 -1.56 4.36
C THR A 18 4.73 -0.44 4.71
N TYR A 19 5.80 -0.78 5.42
CA TYR A 19 6.78 0.18 5.91
C TYR A 19 8.20 -0.30 5.61
N TYR A 20 9.09 0.65 5.27
CA TYR A 20 10.52 0.41 5.08
C TYR A 20 11.39 1.34 5.94
N LYS A 21 11.26 2.65 5.79
CA LYS A 21 12.01 3.70 6.53
C LYS A 21 11.33 5.08 6.40
N GLU A 22 10.03 5.09 6.23
CA GLU A 22 9.28 6.34 5.94
C GLU A 22 8.62 6.91 7.20
N ASP A 23 9.40 7.19 8.27
CA ASP A 23 8.88 7.69 9.55
C ASP A 23 8.01 8.94 9.37
N LEU A 24 8.52 9.95 8.65
CA LEU A 24 7.79 11.21 8.42
C LEU A 24 6.43 10.96 7.73
N MET A 25 6.42 10.14 6.70
CA MET A 25 5.20 9.86 5.95
C MET A 25 4.20 9.06 6.77
N LEU A 26 4.69 8.12 7.58
CA LEU A 26 3.86 7.34 8.50
C LEU A 26 3.26 8.22 9.60
N GLU A 27 4.01 9.18 10.12
CA GLU A 27 3.53 10.15 11.10
C GLU A 27 2.46 11.07 10.53
N VAL A 28 2.66 11.60 9.33
CA VAL A 28 1.66 12.41 8.60
C VAL A 28 0.39 11.57 8.39
N ARG A 29 0.52 10.33 7.92
CA ARG A 29 -0.59 9.39 7.75
C ARG A 29 -1.38 9.18 9.03
N PHE A 30 -0.70 8.87 10.13
CA PHE A 30 -1.35 8.64 11.41
C PHE A 30 -2.08 9.88 11.93
N ASN A 31 -1.48 11.06 11.83
CA ASN A 31 -2.11 12.31 12.26
C ASN A 31 -3.39 12.61 11.47
N ILE A 32 -3.38 12.43 10.14
CA ILE A 32 -4.53 12.69 9.27
C ILE A 32 -5.65 11.68 9.56
N LEU A 33 -5.31 10.39 9.69
CA LEU A 33 -6.29 9.31 9.75
C LEU A 33 -6.78 8.99 11.16
N ASN A 34 -6.09 9.42 12.22
CA ASN A 34 -6.35 8.99 13.60
C ASN A 34 -7.81 9.19 14.07
N LYS A 35 -8.47 10.24 13.59
CA LYS A 35 -9.87 10.50 13.99
C LYS A 35 -10.90 9.60 13.30
N TYR A 36 -10.49 8.92 12.22
CA TYR A 36 -11.38 8.10 11.40
C TYR A 36 -11.13 6.60 11.55
N VAL A 37 -9.89 6.20 11.86
CA VAL A 37 -9.45 4.80 11.85
C VAL A 37 -9.42 4.22 13.26
N ASP A 38 -9.83 2.97 13.40
CA ASP A 38 -9.78 2.24 14.67
C ASP A 38 -8.46 1.52 14.88
N ARG A 39 -7.82 1.04 13.80
CA ARG A 39 -6.55 0.33 13.84
C ARG A 39 -5.66 0.73 12.67
N PHE A 40 -4.37 0.91 12.93
CA PHE A 40 -3.30 1.01 11.96
C PHE A 40 -2.53 -0.31 11.93
N VAL A 41 -2.55 -1.01 10.80
CA VAL A 41 -1.80 -2.24 10.60
C VAL A 41 -0.58 -1.93 9.75
N VAL A 42 0.60 -2.09 10.31
CA VAL A 42 1.88 -1.78 9.67
C VAL A 42 2.71 -3.05 9.53
N ALA A 43 3.09 -3.41 8.31
CA ALA A 43 3.92 -4.58 8.06
C ALA A 43 5.32 -4.18 7.58
N GLU A 44 6.35 -4.75 8.19
CA GLU A 44 7.74 -4.58 7.78
C GLU A 44 8.43 -5.93 7.63
N SER A 45 9.23 -6.06 6.55
CA SER A 45 10.02 -7.26 6.28
C SER A 45 11.47 -7.07 6.67
N THR A 46 12.14 -8.17 7.09
CA THR A 46 13.61 -8.24 7.27
C THR A 46 14.36 -8.35 5.95
N TYR A 47 13.66 -8.35 4.82
CA TYR A 47 14.23 -8.33 3.47
C TYR A 47 13.74 -7.11 2.71
N SER A 48 14.61 -6.48 1.94
CA SER A 48 14.26 -5.47 0.97
C SER A 48 13.54 -6.11 -0.24
N HIS A 49 12.95 -5.31 -1.10
CA HIS A 49 12.34 -5.84 -2.31
C HIS A 49 13.38 -6.42 -3.28
N SER A 50 14.63 -5.91 -3.26
CA SER A 50 15.75 -6.48 -4.03
C SER A 50 16.22 -7.84 -3.48
N GLY A 51 15.88 -8.19 -2.22
CA GLY A 51 16.26 -9.43 -1.56
C GLY A 51 17.39 -9.28 -0.55
N GLU A 52 17.89 -8.06 -0.35
CA GLU A 52 18.90 -7.80 0.65
C GLU A 52 18.31 -7.90 2.07
N LYS A 53 19.01 -8.62 2.94
CA LYS A 53 18.63 -8.71 4.34
C LYS A 53 18.84 -7.38 5.04
N LYS A 54 17.86 -6.93 5.81
CA LYS A 54 17.91 -5.67 6.54
C LYS A 54 17.40 -5.80 7.97
N LYS A 55 17.81 -4.85 8.82
CA LYS A 55 17.21 -4.68 10.15
C LYS A 55 15.81 -4.06 10.02
N LEU A 56 14.97 -4.33 11.01
CA LEU A 56 13.67 -3.66 11.15
C LEU A 56 13.91 -2.23 11.62
N ASN A 57 13.22 -1.27 11.00
CA ASN A 57 13.37 0.15 11.25
C ASN A 57 12.23 0.73 12.10
N PHE A 58 11.07 0.03 12.14
CA PHE A 58 9.90 0.54 12.84
C PHE A 58 10.12 0.57 14.35
N ASP A 59 10.02 1.77 14.93
CA ASP A 59 10.03 1.99 16.37
C ASP A 59 8.71 2.60 16.83
N ILE A 60 7.92 1.82 17.56
CA ILE A 60 6.60 2.22 18.07
C ILE A 60 6.67 3.43 19.02
N ASN A 61 7.83 3.68 19.66
CA ASN A 61 7.99 4.79 20.59
C ASN A 61 7.99 6.14 19.87
N LYS A 62 8.43 6.20 18.61
CA LYS A 62 8.32 7.38 17.75
C LYS A 62 6.85 7.76 17.50
N PHE A 63 5.96 6.81 17.59
CA PHE A 63 4.52 6.96 17.34
C PHE A 63 3.68 6.75 18.62
N SER A 64 4.22 7.12 19.78
CA SER A 64 3.62 6.89 21.11
C SER A 64 2.17 7.35 21.22
N LYS A 65 1.83 8.49 20.59
CA LYS A 65 0.46 9.05 20.50
C LYS A 65 -0.55 8.07 19.90
N PHE A 66 -0.11 7.19 19.00
CA PHE A 66 -0.96 6.26 18.25
C PHE A 66 -0.81 4.81 18.72
N LYS A 67 0.09 4.53 19.67
CA LYS A 67 0.49 3.20 20.12
C LYS A 67 -0.68 2.24 20.36
N LYS A 68 -1.77 2.72 20.95
CA LYS A 68 -2.96 1.91 21.25
C LYS A 68 -3.73 1.43 20.02
N LYS A 69 -3.52 2.08 18.86
CA LYS A 69 -4.18 1.72 17.60
C LYS A 69 -3.25 0.96 16.64
N ILE A 70 -1.94 0.93 16.88
CA ILE A 70 -0.96 0.31 15.99
C ILE A 70 -0.89 -1.21 16.24
N ILE A 71 -0.99 -1.97 15.16
CA ILE A 71 -0.70 -3.39 15.09
C ILE A 71 0.50 -3.54 14.15
N TYR A 72 1.64 -3.97 14.70
CA TYR A 72 2.88 -4.12 13.94
C TYR A 72 3.14 -5.58 13.61
N ILE A 73 3.35 -5.86 12.31
CA ILE A 73 3.59 -7.20 11.77
C ILE A 73 5.04 -7.28 11.27
N LYS A 74 5.81 -8.16 11.86
CA LYS A 74 7.18 -8.48 11.46
C LYS A 74 7.16 -9.67 10.50
N ILE A 75 7.86 -9.54 9.37
CA ILE A 75 7.96 -10.60 8.35
C ILE A 75 9.42 -10.98 8.23
N GLU A 76 9.76 -12.17 8.73
CA GLU A 76 11.13 -12.64 8.82
C GLU A 76 11.52 -13.58 7.69
N ASN A 77 10.53 -14.12 6.97
CA ASN A 77 10.73 -15.10 5.91
C ASN A 77 10.51 -14.48 4.53
N GLU A 78 11.30 -14.92 3.56
CA GLU A 78 11.06 -14.63 2.14
C GLU A 78 9.93 -15.53 1.59
N PRO A 79 9.27 -15.11 0.47
CA PRO A 79 8.30 -15.98 -0.21
C PRO A 79 8.98 -17.25 -0.76
N LYS A 80 8.29 -18.38 -0.68
CA LYS A 80 8.84 -19.70 -1.07
C LYS A 80 9.07 -19.88 -2.57
N ASN A 81 8.45 -19.05 -3.40
CA ASN A 81 8.38 -19.21 -4.87
C ASN A 81 9.32 -18.25 -5.62
N LEU A 82 10.45 -17.87 -5.05
CA LEU A 82 11.46 -17.07 -5.71
C LEU A 82 12.09 -17.82 -6.88
N ILE A 83 12.46 -17.06 -7.94
CA ILE A 83 13.12 -17.59 -9.12
C ILE A 83 14.62 -17.42 -8.93
N TYR A 84 15.33 -18.53 -8.79
CA TYR A 84 16.78 -18.51 -8.75
C TYR A 84 17.34 -18.64 -10.16
N SER A 85 18.45 -17.94 -10.44
CA SER A 85 19.09 -17.95 -11.76
C SER A 85 19.49 -19.36 -12.15
N ILE A 86 19.03 -19.81 -13.32
CA ILE A 86 19.55 -21.01 -13.98
C ILE A 86 20.73 -20.53 -14.85
N LYS A 87 21.84 -21.25 -14.87
CA LYS A 87 23.00 -20.99 -15.76
C LYS A 87 22.51 -20.83 -17.21
N ASP A 88 23.15 -19.93 -17.97
CA ASP A 88 22.91 -19.69 -19.40
C ASP A 88 21.69 -18.83 -19.78
N LYS A 89 21.27 -17.88 -18.92
CA LYS A 89 20.26 -16.87 -19.28
C LYS A 89 20.89 -15.59 -19.84
N SER A 90 20.15 -14.95 -20.74
CA SER A 90 20.50 -13.60 -21.21
C SER A 90 20.39 -12.58 -20.06
N HIS A 91 21.14 -11.50 -20.13
CA HIS A 91 21.10 -10.40 -19.17
C HIS A 91 19.65 -9.84 -18.96
N PHE A 92 18.87 -9.80 -20.05
CA PHE A 92 17.47 -9.37 -20.00
C PHE A 92 16.57 -10.30 -19.18
N GLU A 93 16.77 -11.62 -19.32
CA GLU A 93 16.02 -12.62 -18.53
C GLU A 93 16.40 -12.57 -17.06
N GLU A 94 17.66 -12.27 -16.74
CA GLU A 94 18.08 -12.08 -15.34
C GLU A 94 17.42 -10.86 -14.71
N GLU A 95 17.38 -9.72 -15.42
CA GLU A 95 16.68 -8.51 -14.94
C GLU A 95 15.18 -8.77 -14.74
N ALA A 96 14.52 -9.45 -15.67
CA ALA A 96 13.13 -9.83 -15.56
C ALA A 96 12.88 -10.73 -14.34
N ASN A 97 13.75 -11.70 -14.08
CA ASN A 97 13.66 -12.57 -12.91
C ASN A 97 13.86 -11.79 -11.58
N LYS A 98 14.84 -10.88 -11.54
CA LYS A 98 15.08 -10.00 -10.38
C LYS A 98 13.85 -9.15 -10.09
N ARG A 99 13.26 -8.54 -11.12
CA ARG A 99 12.03 -7.77 -11.00
C ARG A 99 10.86 -8.63 -10.53
N MET A 100 10.69 -9.83 -11.09
CA MET A 100 9.65 -10.76 -10.67
C MET A 100 9.80 -11.16 -9.21
N ASN A 101 11.01 -11.41 -8.75
CA ASN A 101 11.28 -11.71 -7.34
C ASN A 101 10.98 -10.52 -6.43
N SER A 102 11.28 -9.29 -6.86
CA SER A 102 10.89 -8.08 -6.13
C SER A 102 9.37 -7.98 -5.98
N ILE A 103 8.62 -8.22 -7.06
CA ILE A 103 7.15 -8.24 -7.03
C ILE A 103 6.63 -9.31 -6.05
N LYS A 104 7.24 -10.51 -6.04
CA LYS A 104 6.87 -11.58 -5.11
C LYS A 104 7.12 -11.19 -3.65
N ARG A 105 8.25 -10.51 -3.33
CA ARG A 105 8.54 -10.00 -1.99
C ARG A 105 7.57 -8.90 -1.57
N ILE A 106 7.25 -7.97 -2.47
CA ILE A 106 6.25 -6.92 -2.25
C ILE A 106 4.89 -7.54 -1.92
N ASN A 107 4.43 -8.50 -2.72
CA ASN A 107 3.15 -9.16 -2.52
C ASN A 107 3.15 -9.99 -1.22
N HIS A 108 4.25 -10.65 -0.91
CA HIS A 108 4.40 -11.37 0.35
C HIS A 108 4.29 -10.42 1.55
N GLN A 109 4.94 -9.26 1.52
CA GLN A 109 4.83 -8.26 2.58
C GLN A 109 3.40 -7.73 2.71
N ARG A 110 2.74 -7.42 1.58
CA ARG A 110 1.34 -6.99 1.55
C ARG A 110 0.40 -8.01 2.14
N ASP A 111 0.49 -9.27 1.69
CA ASP A 111 -0.45 -10.32 2.09
C ASP A 111 -0.30 -10.74 3.55
N ASN A 112 0.88 -10.54 4.15
CA ASN A 112 1.09 -10.75 5.59
C ASN A 112 0.35 -9.74 6.48
N LEU A 113 -0.12 -8.60 5.96
CA LEU A 113 -1.00 -7.68 6.69
C LEU A 113 -2.27 -8.36 7.24
N ILE A 114 -2.69 -9.48 6.64
CA ILE A 114 -3.85 -10.26 7.11
C ILE A 114 -3.72 -10.69 8.58
N GLN A 115 -2.49 -10.87 9.07
CA GLN A 115 -2.22 -11.23 10.47
C GLN A 115 -2.68 -10.14 11.46
N GLY A 116 -2.75 -8.89 11.00
CA GLY A 116 -3.24 -7.74 11.79
C GLY A 116 -4.76 -7.62 11.86
N LEU A 117 -5.51 -8.47 11.15
CA LEU A 117 -6.97 -8.40 11.07
C LEU A 117 -7.69 -9.37 12.01
N LYS A 118 -7.02 -9.88 13.05
CA LYS A 118 -7.63 -10.83 14.01
C LYS A 118 -8.87 -10.26 14.72
N GLU A 119 -8.87 -8.96 15.02
CA GLU A 119 -9.98 -8.27 15.68
C GLU A 119 -11.06 -7.75 14.71
N ALA A 120 -10.84 -7.85 13.42
CA ALA A 120 -11.77 -7.34 12.42
C ALA A 120 -12.95 -8.28 12.23
N ASN A 121 -14.17 -7.73 12.12
CA ASN A 121 -15.39 -8.45 11.78
C ASN A 121 -15.66 -8.35 10.28
N ASP A 122 -16.54 -9.17 9.75
CA ASP A 122 -16.87 -9.23 8.33
C ASP A 122 -17.38 -7.92 7.73
N GLU A 123 -18.05 -7.08 8.54
CA GLU A 123 -18.57 -5.78 8.10
C GLU A 123 -17.59 -4.62 8.27
N ASP A 124 -16.43 -4.85 8.93
CA ASP A 124 -15.41 -3.83 9.10
C ASP A 124 -14.72 -3.53 7.78
N TYR A 125 -14.36 -2.26 7.55
CA TYR A 125 -13.64 -1.84 6.36
C TYR A 125 -12.13 -2.02 6.52
N ILE A 126 -11.55 -2.66 5.52
CA ILE A 126 -10.10 -2.83 5.37
C ILE A 126 -9.65 -1.95 4.23
N MET A 127 -8.80 -0.96 4.53
CA MET A 127 -8.13 -0.11 3.55
C MET A 127 -6.69 -0.58 3.38
N TYR A 128 -6.22 -0.54 2.15
CA TYR A 128 -4.81 -0.74 1.82
C TYR A 128 -4.30 0.37 0.89
N SER A 129 -3.13 0.86 1.19
CA SER A 129 -2.33 1.71 0.32
C SER A 129 -0.84 1.63 0.69
N ASP A 130 0.00 2.01 -0.25
CA ASP A 130 1.41 2.22 0.06
C ASP A 130 1.55 3.41 1.04
N ASN A 131 2.63 3.49 1.80
CA ASN A 131 2.74 4.41 2.94
C ASN A 131 2.57 5.89 2.55
N ASP A 132 2.99 6.25 1.34
CA ASP A 132 2.93 7.59 0.76
C ASP A 132 1.59 7.93 0.08
N GLU A 133 0.59 7.04 0.15
CA GLU A 133 -0.76 7.22 -0.39
C GLU A 133 -1.76 7.40 0.75
N ILE A 134 -2.10 8.62 1.10
CA ILE A 134 -2.96 8.95 2.25
C ILE A 134 -4.37 9.28 1.78
N PRO A 135 -5.42 8.50 2.15
CA PRO A 135 -6.80 8.82 1.79
C PRO A 135 -7.35 9.99 2.59
N ASP A 136 -8.20 10.80 1.98
CA ASP A 136 -9.04 11.75 2.68
C ASP A 136 -10.37 11.09 3.04
N LEU A 137 -10.63 10.94 4.34
CA LEU A 137 -11.82 10.32 4.87
C LEU A 137 -12.84 11.34 5.42
N SER A 138 -12.57 12.64 5.30
CA SER A 138 -13.35 13.71 5.93
C SER A 138 -14.82 13.74 5.51
N ASN A 139 -15.11 13.37 4.26
CA ASN A 139 -16.44 13.41 3.67
C ASN A 139 -16.99 12.02 3.31
N ILE A 140 -16.50 10.96 3.97
CA ILE A 140 -16.90 9.60 3.64
C ILE A 140 -17.76 8.99 4.74
N ASP A 141 -19.00 8.69 4.39
CA ASP A 141 -19.85 7.86 5.21
C ASP A 141 -19.84 6.41 4.72
N PHE A 142 -19.01 5.60 5.37
CA PHE A 142 -18.86 4.18 5.04
C PHE A 142 -20.13 3.37 5.24
N ASN A 143 -21.06 3.80 6.12
CA ASN A 143 -22.33 3.09 6.36
C ASN A 143 -23.25 3.13 5.13
N ASN A 144 -23.14 4.21 4.34
CA ASN A 144 -23.94 4.42 3.13
C ASN A 144 -23.31 3.86 1.86
N ILE A 145 -22.09 3.29 1.93
CA ILE A 145 -21.43 2.70 0.76
C ILE A 145 -21.87 1.23 0.59
N LYS A 146 -22.64 0.96 -0.47
CA LYS A 146 -23.07 -0.38 -0.87
C LYS A 146 -22.12 -1.09 -1.82
N ASN A 147 -21.13 -0.37 -2.34
CA ASN A 147 -20.19 -0.92 -3.31
C ASN A 147 -19.22 -1.91 -2.65
N LYS A 148 -18.87 -2.96 -3.42
CA LYS A 148 -17.95 -4.01 -2.98
C LYS A 148 -16.53 -3.49 -2.79
N ILE A 149 -16.11 -2.59 -3.67
CA ILE A 149 -14.77 -2.02 -3.71
C ILE A 149 -14.88 -0.49 -3.71
N ILE A 150 -14.02 0.16 -2.94
CA ILE A 150 -13.85 1.61 -2.91
C ILE A 150 -12.44 1.90 -3.41
N ILE A 151 -12.29 2.87 -4.30
CA ILE A 151 -11.00 3.32 -4.84
C ILE A 151 -10.90 4.82 -4.66
N PHE A 152 -9.80 5.28 -4.08
CA PHE A 152 -9.55 6.70 -3.85
C PHE A 152 -8.71 7.26 -5.00
N LYS A 153 -9.26 8.26 -5.71
CA LYS A 153 -8.54 9.05 -6.69
C LYS A 153 -7.84 10.18 -5.97
N GLN A 154 -6.52 10.15 -5.93
CA GLN A 154 -5.66 10.99 -5.11
C GLN A 154 -4.89 11.99 -5.97
N LYS A 155 -4.56 13.16 -5.40
CA LYS A 155 -3.68 14.15 -6.00
C LYS A 155 -2.24 13.71 -5.85
N LEU A 156 -1.47 13.75 -6.94
CA LEU A 156 -0.07 13.35 -6.95
C LEU A 156 0.84 14.54 -6.68
N TYR A 157 1.69 14.42 -5.67
CA TYR A 157 2.76 15.38 -5.34
C TYR A 157 4.11 14.70 -5.50
N TYR A 158 5.08 15.40 -6.09
CA TYR A 158 6.40 14.87 -6.36
C TYR A 158 7.48 15.65 -5.60
N TYR A 159 8.38 14.96 -4.94
CA TYR A 159 9.55 15.47 -4.21
C TYR A 159 9.25 16.42 -3.04
N LYS A 160 8.20 17.25 -3.12
CA LYS A 160 7.80 18.25 -2.12
C LYS A 160 6.30 18.16 -1.85
N PHE A 161 5.86 18.53 -0.64
CA PHE A 161 4.45 18.50 -0.25
C PHE A 161 3.56 19.48 -1.03
N ASN A 162 4.15 20.50 -1.62
CA ASN A 162 3.46 21.55 -2.39
C ASN A 162 3.67 21.47 -3.90
N LEU A 163 4.44 20.51 -4.40
CA LEU A 163 4.68 20.34 -5.84
C LEU A 163 3.64 19.36 -6.42
N PHE A 164 2.47 19.91 -6.74
CA PHE A 164 1.36 19.16 -7.34
C PHE A 164 1.63 18.82 -8.80
N PHE A 165 1.46 17.56 -9.17
CA PHE A 165 1.59 17.07 -10.53
C PHE A 165 0.21 16.79 -11.14
N GLU A 166 -0.35 17.78 -11.83
CA GLU A 166 -1.73 17.79 -12.32
C GLU A 166 -2.02 16.74 -13.42
N ARG A 167 -1.01 16.39 -14.22
CA ARG A 167 -1.19 15.56 -15.43
C ARG A 167 -1.62 14.12 -15.18
N ILE A 168 -1.43 13.59 -13.97
CA ILE A 168 -1.72 12.20 -13.63
C ILE A 168 -2.68 12.13 -12.45
N SER A 169 -3.80 11.44 -12.65
CA SER A 169 -4.67 11.01 -11.55
C SER A 169 -4.13 9.71 -10.96
N TRP A 170 -3.87 9.71 -9.66
CA TRP A 170 -3.39 8.53 -8.97
C TRP A 170 -4.54 7.78 -8.27
N TYR A 171 -4.61 6.47 -8.43
CA TYR A 171 -5.61 5.61 -7.80
C TYR A 171 -4.90 4.70 -6.79
N GLY A 172 -4.56 5.28 -5.63
CA GLY A 172 -3.72 4.65 -4.63
C GLY A 172 -4.51 3.77 -3.67
N THR A 173 -5.08 4.37 -2.64
CA THR A 173 -5.81 3.66 -1.60
C THR A 173 -7.01 2.91 -2.16
N LYS A 174 -7.19 1.66 -1.72
CA LYS A 174 -8.38 0.85 -2.00
C LYS A 174 -8.92 0.25 -0.73
N ALA A 175 -10.24 0.10 -0.68
CA ALA A 175 -10.93 -0.45 0.48
C ALA A 175 -12.03 -1.43 0.10
N CYS A 176 -12.29 -2.37 0.98
CA CYS A 176 -13.47 -3.25 0.93
C CYS A 176 -13.85 -3.69 2.34
N LYS A 177 -15.05 -4.25 2.51
CA LYS A 177 -15.39 -4.95 3.75
C LYS A 177 -14.53 -6.20 3.90
N LYS A 178 -14.17 -6.60 5.14
CA LYS A 178 -13.34 -7.78 5.40
C LYS A 178 -13.85 -9.03 4.70
N LYS A 179 -15.15 -9.28 4.72
CA LYS A 179 -15.79 -10.42 4.01
C LYS A 179 -15.54 -10.46 2.50
N ASN A 180 -15.18 -9.33 1.90
CA ASN A 180 -14.87 -9.21 0.48
C ASN A 180 -13.37 -9.26 0.19
N LEU A 181 -12.53 -9.13 1.21
CA LEU A 181 -11.07 -9.17 1.05
C LEU A 181 -10.62 -10.59 0.70
N ARG A 182 -9.83 -10.72 -0.38
CA ARG A 182 -9.16 -11.97 -0.74
C ARG A 182 -7.74 -11.99 -0.20
N THR A 183 -6.90 -11.12 -0.74
CA THR A 183 -5.57 -10.80 -0.25
C THR A 183 -5.31 -9.30 -0.40
N PHE A 184 -4.29 -8.76 0.24
CA PHE A 184 -3.93 -7.34 0.07
C PHE A 184 -3.34 -7.06 -1.30
N SER A 185 -2.55 -7.99 -1.85
CA SER A 185 -2.05 -7.91 -3.23
C SER A 185 -3.20 -7.85 -4.23
N TRP A 186 -4.22 -8.72 -4.08
CA TRP A 186 -5.42 -8.67 -4.90
C TRP A 186 -6.12 -7.31 -4.79
N LEU A 187 -6.31 -6.78 -3.57
CA LEU A 187 -6.95 -5.48 -3.36
C LEU A 187 -6.18 -4.35 -4.07
N ARG A 188 -4.84 -4.38 -3.98
CA ARG A 188 -3.96 -3.43 -4.68
C ARG A 188 -4.10 -3.52 -6.19
N ASP A 189 -4.22 -4.72 -6.74
CA ASP A 189 -4.23 -4.99 -8.19
C ASP A 189 -5.57 -4.72 -8.87
N ILE A 190 -6.64 -4.46 -8.10
CA ILE A 190 -7.96 -4.13 -8.67
C ILE A 190 -7.82 -2.94 -9.60
N LYS A 191 -8.37 -3.08 -10.82
CA LYS A 191 -8.29 -2.05 -11.86
C LYS A 191 -9.06 -0.79 -11.45
N SER A 192 -8.45 0.36 -11.68
CA SER A 192 -8.92 1.67 -11.21
C SER A 192 -9.99 2.28 -12.10
N LYS A 193 -10.92 1.46 -12.61
CA LYS A 193 -12.10 1.92 -13.33
C LYS A 193 -13.28 0.97 -13.11
N LYS A 194 -14.49 1.51 -13.29
CA LYS A 194 -15.71 0.74 -13.27
C LYS A 194 -15.90 0.05 -14.64
N TYR A 195 -16.10 -1.25 -14.63
CA TYR A 195 -16.35 -2.04 -15.84
C TYR A 195 -17.86 -2.29 -16.03
N PRO A 196 -18.39 -2.25 -17.26
CA PRO A 196 -19.77 -2.58 -17.53
C PRO A 196 -20.11 -4.04 -17.17
N ILE A 197 -21.29 -4.28 -16.63
CA ILE A 197 -21.72 -5.59 -16.13
C ILE A 197 -21.80 -6.64 -17.27
N TYR A 198 -22.17 -6.21 -18.46
CA TYR A 198 -22.37 -7.09 -19.64
C TYR A 198 -21.08 -7.61 -20.28
N ARG A 199 -19.91 -7.16 -19.82
CA ARG A 199 -18.62 -7.65 -20.35
C ARG A 199 -18.24 -8.98 -19.73
N ILE A 200 -18.18 -10.04 -20.56
CA ILE A 200 -17.84 -11.40 -20.14
C ILE A 200 -16.45 -11.47 -19.49
N ASP A 201 -15.48 -10.67 -19.97
CA ASP A 201 -14.14 -10.62 -19.41
C ASP A 201 -14.07 -10.12 -17.95
N ASN A 202 -15.13 -9.44 -17.46
CA ASN A 202 -15.23 -9.07 -16.05
C ASN A 202 -15.54 -10.27 -15.16
N ILE A 203 -16.34 -11.21 -15.66
CA ILE A 203 -16.75 -12.40 -14.90
C ILE A 203 -15.53 -13.30 -14.64
N LEU A 204 -14.66 -13.43 -15.63
CA LEU A 204 -13.44 -14.25 -15.57
C LEU A 204 -12.26 -13.52 -14.90
N SER A 205 -12.31 -12.19 -14.79
CA SER A 205 -11.22 -11.43 -14.24
C SER A 205 -11.24 -11.39 -12.71
N LYS A 206 -10.08 -11.62 -12.10
CA LYS A 206 -9.89 -11.47 -10.64
C LYS A 206 -9.78 -10.01 -10.18
N THR A 207 -9.55 -9.06 -11.11
CA THR A 207 -9.21 -7.66 -10.78
C THR A 207 -10.11 -6.61 -11.44
N LYS A 208 -11.01 -7.00 -12.33
CA LYS A 208 -12.01 -6.10 -12.96
C LYS A 208 -13.35 -6.24 -12.25
N TYR A 209 -13.90 -5.12 -11.82
CA TYR A 209 -15.18 -5.10 -11.10
C TYR A 209 -16.12 -4.02 -11.66
N SER A 210 -17.41 -4.33 -11.73
CA SER A 210 -18.48 -3.37 -12.01
C SER A 210 -18.94 -2.63 -10.76
N ASN A 211 -18.93 -3.32 -9.61
CA ASN A 211 -19.39 -2.78 -8.32
C ASN A 211 -18.27 -2.05 -7.58
N VAL A 212 -17.83 -0.91 -8.16
CA VAL A 212 -16.75 -0.05 -7.64
C VAL A 212 -17.29 1.34 -7.37
N LYS A 213 -16.94 1.93 -6.22
CA LYS A 213 -17.11 3.35 -5.89
C LYS A 213 -15.75 4.04 -6.04
N ILE A 214 -15.67 5.01 -6.93
CA ILE A 214 -14.50 5.89 -7.03
C ILE A 214 -14.80 7.15 -6.20
N ILE A 215 -13.91 7.47 -5.28
CA ILE A 215 -13.94 8.69 -4.48
C ILE A 215 -13.03 9.71 -5.16
N ASN A 216 -13.61 10.73 -5.77
CA ASN A 216 -12.87 11.85 -6.33
C ASN A 216 -12.31 12.72 -5.19
N ASP A 217 -11.19 13.43 -5.43
CA ASP A 217 -10.46 14.18 -4.40
C ASP A 217 -10.21 13.36 -3.14
N GLY A 218 -9.95 12.06 -3.34
CA GLY A 218 -9.86 11.05 -2.29
C GLY A 218 -8.54 11.06 -1.52
N GLY A 219 -7.80 12.17 -1.49
CA GLY A 219 -6.57 12.33 -0.72
C GLY A 219 -5.33 12.60 -1.55
N TRP A 220 -4.17 12.17 -1.05
CA TRP A 220 -2.86 12.58 -1.54
C TRP A 220 -1.93 11.39 -1.74
N HIS A 221 -1.12 11.43 -2.81
CA HIS A 221 0.03 10.58 -3.00
C HIS A 221 1.29 11.44 -3.02
N PHE A 222 2.16 11.26 -2.03
CA PHE A 222 3.41 12.01 -1.86
C PHE A 222 4.59 11.22 -2.39
N SER A 223 4.73 11.17 -3.73
CA SER A 223 5.80 10.41 -4.37
C SER A 223 7.16 11.05 -4.13
N GLN A 224 8.11 10.26 -3.65
CA GLN A 224 9.52 10.65 -3.47
C GLN A 224 9.73 11.89 -2.57
N VAL A 225 8.82 12.16 -1.61
CA VAL A 225 9.02 13.22 -0.61
C VAL A 225 10.02 12.74 0.45
N LYS A 226 11.30 12.76 0.07
CA LYS A 226 12.46 12.24 0.81
C LYS A 226 13.71 13.05 0.47
N THR A 227 14.78 12.85 1.24
CA THR A 227 16.09 13.34 0.85
C THR A 227 16.59 12.64 -0.42
N PRO A 228 17.46 13.26 -1.23
CA PRO A 228 18.06 12.61 -2.40
C PRO A 228 18.71 11.26 -2.07
N GLU A 229 19.35 11.15 -0.92
CA GLU A 229 20.01 9.93 -0.43
C GLU A 229 18.99 8.82 -0.13
N ASP A 230 17.85 9.16 0.49
CA ASP A 230 16.79 8.19 0.77
C ASP A 230 16.02 7.79 -0.51
N ILE A 231 15.95 8.68 -1.51
CA ILE A 231 15.41 8.36 -2.85
C ILE A 231 16.32 7.35 -3.54
N GLU A 232 17.63 7.58 -3.55
CA GLU A 232 18.60 6.64 -4.12
C GLU A 232 18.52 5.28 -3.43
N LEU A 233 18.50 5.26 -2.10
CA LEU A 233 18.35 4.02 -1.31
C LEU A 233 17.06 3.28 -1.67
N LYS A 234 15.93 3.99 -1.84
CA LYS A 234 14.66 3.40 -2.26
C LYS A 234 14.75 2.80 -3.66
N LEU A 235 15.40 3.47 -4.59
CA LEU A 235 15.58 3.00 -5.97
C LEU A 235 16.51 1.77 -6.04
N LEU A 236 17.58 1.75 -5.27
CA LEU A 236 18.51 0.62 -5.17
C LEU A 236 17.89 -0.64 -4.56
N ASN A 237 16.87 -0.49 -3.71
CA ASN A 237 16.24 -1.58 -2.95
C ASN A 237 14.79 -1.87 -3.38
N GLY A 238 14.24 -1.09 -4.32
CA GLY A 238 12.87 -1.17 -4.79
C GLY A 238 12.64 -2.22 -5.89
N GLU A 239 11.45 -2.23 -6.45
CA GLU A 239 11.03 -3.15 -7.53
C GLU A 239 11.94 -3.04 -8.76
N GLN A 240 12.32 -1.82 -9.14
CA GLN A 240 13.09 -1.53 -10.35
C GLN A 240 14.59 -1.36 -10.09
N HIS A 241 15.11 -1.95 -9.00
CA HIS A 241 16.52 -1.79 -8.60
C HIS A 241 17.53 -2.21 -9.70
N ALA A 242 17.22 -3.25 -10.46
CA ALA A 242 18.09 -3.71 -11.56
C ALA A 242 18.15 -2.70 -12.70
N GLU A 243 17.01 -2.13 -13.11
CA GLU A 243 16.91 -1.08 -14.11
C GLU A 243 17.62 0.19 -13.65
N PHE A 244 17.42 0.62 -12.41
CA PHE A 244 18.09 1.80 -11.85
C PHE A 244 19.61 1.66 -11.90
N LYS A 245 20.14 0.51 -11.45
CA LYS A 245 21.60 0.23 -11.51
C LYS A 245 22.15 0.30 -12.95
N ARG A 246 21.39 -0.18 -13.94
CA ARG A 246 21.78 -0.17 -15.34
C ARG A 246 21.79 1.23 -15.98
N THR A 247 20.88 2.11 -15.55
CA THR A 247 20.74 3.45 -16.17
C THR A 247 21.88 4.42 -15.82
N GLY A 248 22.78 4.06 -14.90
CA GLY A 248 23.88 4.92 -14.46
C GLY A 248 23.43 6.20 -13.73
N LYS A 249 22.14 6.31 -13.41
CA LYS A 249 21.60 7.42 -12.61
C LYS A 249 22.18 7.32 -11.19
N ASN A 250 22.73 8.42 -10.73
CA ASN A 250 23.40 8.52 -9.43
C ASN A 250 22.73 9.58 -8.54
N LEU A 251 23.28 9.76 -7.36
CA LEU A 251 22.81 10.74 -6.38
C LEU A 251 22.78 12.18 -6.95
N GLU A 252 23.77 12.56 -7.76
CA GLU A 252 23.82 13.89 -8.37
C GLU A 252 22.66 14.13 -9.33
N TYR A 253 22.34 13.13 -10.17
CA TYR A 253 21.13 13.17 -11.01
C TYR A 253 19.86 13.35 -10.19
N ILE A 254 19.74 12.63 -9.06
CA ILE A 254 18.57 12.72 -8.17
C ILE A 254 18.49 14.10 -7.52
N ARG A 255 19.62 14.66 -7.04
CA ARG A 255 19.68 16.03 -6.50
C ARG A 255 19.17 17.05 -7.51
N GLY A 256 19.63 16.98 -8.75
CA GLY A 256 19.15 17.86 -9.82
C GLY A 256 17.64 17.74 -10.11
N LEU A 257 16.99 16.59 -9.81
CA LEU A 257 15.53 16.44 -9.92
C LEU A 257 14.78 17.07 -8.75
N VAL A 258 15.33 16.99 -7.54
CA VAL A 258 14.69 17.48 -6.30
C VAL A 258 14.81 19.00 -6.17
N GLU A 259 15.88 19.60 -6.72
CA GLU A 259 16.15 21.06 -6.64
C GLU A 259 15.33 21.88 -7.65
N ARG A 260 14.88 21.26 -8.73
CA ARG A 260 13.99 21.90 -9.73
C ARG A 260 12.58 22.11 -9.18
#